data_d06df0dab9a44cc77bdbc63f1ac7fee2
#
_entry.id   d06df0dab9a44cc77bdbc63f1ac7fee2
#
_cell.length_a   1.000
_cell.length_b   1.000
_cell.length_c   1.000
_cell.angle_alpha   90.00
_cell.angle_beta   90.00
_cell.angle_gamma   90.00
#
_symmetry.space_group_name_H-M   'P 1'
#
loop_
_entity.id
_entity.type
_entity.pdbx_description
1 polymer ?
#
loop_
_entity_poly.entity_id
_entity_poly.type
_entity_poly.pdbx_seq_one_letter_code
_entity_poly.pdbx_strand_id
1 'polypeptide(L)'
;KDEEIIKESMQLWYKQKAREIVIEKIEYYSKYFQLMPNSIKIKAQKTRWGSCTYKNDLAFNYKLIMMPPHVLDYVVIHEMCHMEHKDHSKNFWSRVSSIMPDYKDKRKWLKEHGMKLCC
;
A
#
# COMPACT_ATOMS: atom_id res chain seq x y z
N LYS A 1 32.15 3.75 3.25
CA LYS A 1 31.50 4.60 4.27
C LYS A 1 30.64 5.67 3.64
N ASP A 2 31.18 6.41 2.67
CA ASP A 2 30.42 7.47 2.02
C ASP A 2 29.25 6.93 1.22
N GLU A 3 29.43 5.76 0.59
CA GLU A 3 28.37 5.10 -0.17
C GLU A 3 27.24 4.65 0.75
N GLU A 4 27.56 4.17 1.94
CA GLU A 4 26.55 3.76 2.91
C GLU A 4 25.74 4.95 3.42
N ILE A 5 26.40 6.08 3.69
CA ILE A 5 25.75 7.30 4.15
C ILE A 5 24.81 7.83 3.07
N ILE A 6 25.27 7.86 1.82
CA ILE A 6 24.46 8.31 0.70
C ILE A 6 23.24 7.40 0.52
N LYS A 7 23.45 6.09 0.61
CA LYS A 7 22.39 5.10 0.45
C LYS A 7 21.32 5.24 1.55
N GLU A 8 21.75 5.43 2.80
CA GLU A 8 20.85 5.65 3.92
C GLU A 8 20.08 6.95 3.76
N SER A 9 20.74 8.02 3.35
CA SER A 9 20.09 9.31 3.13
C SER A 9 19.05 9.24 2.03
N MET A 10 19.34 8.54 0.94
CA MET A 10 18.41 8.34 -0.15
C MET A 10 17.21 7.52 0.30
N GLN A 11 17.43 6.48 1.09
CA GLN A 11 16.35 5.65 1.60
C GLN A 11 15.40 6.45 2.49
N LEU A 12 15.95 7.31 3.36
CA LEU A 12 15.15 8.20 4.20
C LEU A 12 14.33 9.16 3.36
N TRP A 13 14.93 9.72 2.31
CA TRP A 13 14.23 10.61 1.41
C TRP A 13 13.06 9.91 0.72
N TYR A 14 13.30 8.69 0.20
CA TYR A 14 12.24 7.91 -0.44
C TYR A 14 11.13 7.54 0.52
N LYS A 15 11.47 7.19 1.77
CA LYS A 15 10.48 6.89 2.79
C LYS A 15 9.61 8.09 3.09
N GLN A 16 10.20 9.27 3.18
CA GLN A 16 9.44 10.48 3.45
C GLN A 16 8.51 10.82 2.31
N LYS A 17 8.99 10.71 1.06
CA LYS A 17 8.16 10.94 -0.11
C LYS A 17 7.03 9.92 -0.20
N ALA A 18 7.34 8.66 0.06
CA ALA A 18 6.32 7.61 0.07
C ALA A 18 5.24 7.89 1.11
N ARG A 19 5.65 8.34 2.30
CA ARG A 19 4.70 8.69 3.36
C ARG A 19 3.76 9.80 2.91
N GLU A 20 4.30 10.86 2.33
CA GLU A 20 3.49 11.98 1.85
C GLU A 20 2.45 11.52 0.83
N ILE A 21 2.89 10.73 -0.14
CA ILE A 21 2.02 10.25 -1.22
C ILE A 21 0.98 9.27 -0.69
N VAL A 22 1.40 8.32 0.15
CA VAL A 22 0.49 7.32 0.71
C VAL A 22 -0.59 7.99 1.58
N ILE A 23 -0.21 8.94 2.42
CA ILE A 23 -1.17 9.66 3.26
C ILE A 23 -2.15 10.41 2.39
N GLU A 24 -1.68 11.09 1.35
CA GLU A 24 -2.54 11.79 0.40
C GLU A 24 -3.55 10.84 -0.25
N LYS A 25 -3.09 9.65 -0.66
CA LYS A 25 -3.98 8.66 -1.26
C LYS A 25 -4.98 8.10 -0.26
N ILE A 26 -4.55 7.84 0.98
CA ILE A 26 -5.46 7.37 2.03
C ILE A 26 -6.54 8.41 2.30
N GLU A 27 -6.17 9.68 2.38
CA GLU A 27 -7.14 10.75 2.57
C GLU A 27 -8.14 10.81 1.40
N TYR A 28 -7.64 10.69 0.18
CA TYR A 28 -8.51 10.70 -1.00
C TYR A 28 -9.51 9.55 -0.97
N TYR A 29 -9.05 8.33 -0.68
CA TYR A 29 -9.93 7.16 -0.67
C TYR A 29 -10.73 6.99 0.61
N SER A 30 -10.46 7.79 1.65
CA SER A 30 -11.19 7.72 2.92
C SER A 30 -12.69 7.96 2.75
N LYS A 31 -13.09 8.64 1.70
CA LYS A 31 -14.52 8.87 1.39
C LYS A 31 -15.30 7.59 1.16
N TYR A 32 -14.63 6.48 0.86
CA TYR A 32 -15.28 5.20 0.64
C TYR A 32 -15.37 4.36 1.92
N PHE A 33 -14.77 4.82 3.01
CA PHE A 33 -14.65 4.03 4.23
C PHE A 33 -15.18 4.79 5.44
N GLN A 34 -15.76 4.05 6.39
CA GLN A 34 -16.19 4.63 7.67
C GLN A 34 -15.08 4.54 8.71
N LEU A 35 -14.10 3.66 8.49
CA LEU A 35 -12.98 3.47 9.38
C LEU A 35 -11.77 4.22 8.86
N MET A 36 -10.92 4.68 9.78
CA MET A 36 -9.63 5.26 9.45
C MET A 36 -8.52 4.36 10.00
N PRO A 37 -7.34 4.35 9.37
CA PRO A 37 -6.22 3.57 9.89
C PRO A 37 -5.85 4.03 11.30
N ASN A 38 -5.54 3.06 12.15
CA ASN A 38 -5.03 3.35 13.49
C ASN A 38 -3.62 3.97 13.41
N SER A 39 -2.80 3.49 12.49
CA SER A 39 -1.49 4.07 12.21
C SER A 39 -1.09 3.77 10.77
N ILE A 40 -0.15 4.55 10.25
CA ILE A 40 0.40 4.39 8.91
C ILE A 40 1.91 4.38 9.02
N LYS A 41 2.55 3.31 8.55
CA LYS A 41 4.00 3.18 8.57
C LYS A 41 4.54 2.94 7.17
N ILE A 42 5.70 3.52 6.90
CA ILE A 42 6.43 3.28 5.65
C ILE A 42 7.65 2.46 6.01
N LYS A 43 7.82 1.32 5.33
CA LYS A 43 8.87 0.36 5.64
C LYS A 43 9.70 0.02 4.42
N ALA A 44 10.91 -0.47 4.67
CA ALA A 44 11.77 -1.08 3.66
C ALA A 44 11.63 -2.60 3.80
N GLN A 45 10.66 -3.18 3.10
CA GLN A 45 10.42 -4.62 3.14
C GLN A 45 10.84 -5.29 1.84
N LYS A 46 11.25 -6.55 1.93
CA LYS A 46 11.71 -7.29 0.76
C LYS A 46 10.60 -8.04 0.03
N THR A 47 9.53 -8.39 0.74
CA THR A 47 8.53 -9.33 0.21
C THR A 47 7.10 -8.81 0.19
N ARG A 48 6.87 -7.59 0.66
CA ARG A 48 5.51 -7.05 0.78
C ARG A 48 5.43 -5.64 0.25
N TRP A 49 4.36 -5.35 -0.48
CA TRP A 49 4.05 -3.98 -0.89
C TRP A 49 3.28 -3.24 0.20
N GLY A 50 2.44 -3.95 0.94
CA GLY A 50 1.68 -3.38 2.02
C GLY A 50 1.15 -4.44 2.97
N SER A 51 0.59 -3.99 4.09
CA SER A 51 -0.04 -4.88 5.06
C SER A 51 -1.05 -4.10 5.91
N CYS A 52 -1.98 -4.86 6.50
CA CYS A 52 -2.96 -4.33 7.44
C CYS A 52 -3.02 -5.28 8.62
N THR A 53 -2.75 -4.78 9.83
CA THR A 53 -2.84 -5.61 11.03
C THR A 53 -4.30 -5.74 11.48
N TYR A 54 -4.52 -6.63 12.42
CA TYR A 54 -5.84 -6.81 13.02
C TYR A 54 -6.36 -5.53 13.66
N LYS A 55 -5.46 -4.67 14.13
CA LYS A 55 -5.81 -3.38 14.76
C LYS A 55 -5.92 -2.23 13.77
N ASN A 56 -5.87 -2.51 12.48
CA ASN A 56 -5.92 -1.51 11.41
C ASN A 56 -4.68 -0.60 11.37
N ASP A 57 -3.53 -1.16 11.71
CA ASP A 57 -2.25 -0.52 11.46
C ASP A 57 -1.83 -0.87 10.03
N LEU A 58 -1.75 0.14 9.18
CA LEU A 58 -1.34 -0.04 7.80
C LEU A 58 0.16 0.19 7.66
N ALA A 59 0.79 -0.61 6.82
CA ALA A 59 2.19 -0.42 6.47
C ALA A 59 2.33 -0.52 4.95
N PHE A 60 3.24 0.27 4.40
CA PHE A 60 3.48 0.32 2.96
C PHE A 60 4.97 0.33 2.69
N ASN A 61 5.37 -0.31 1.61
CA ASN A 61 6.76 -0.33 1.18
C ASN A 61 7.09 1.00 0.49
N TYR A 62 8.21 1.63 0.88
CA TYR A 62 8.59 2.90 0.28
C TYR A 62 8.80 2.81 -1.24
N LYS A 63 9.11 1.63 -1.75
CA LYS A 63 9.31 1.40 -3.19
C LYS A 63 8.03 1.59 -4.02
N LEU A 64 6.88 1.71 -3.35
CA LEU A 64 5.62 1.98 -4.06
C LEU A 64 5.65 3.26 -4.86
N ILE A 65 6.45 4.26 -4.46
CA ILE A 65 6.54 5.51 -5.21
C ILE A 65 7.21 5.32 -6.57
N MET A 66 7.92 4.20 -6.75
CA MET A 66 8.57 3.86 -8.03
C MET A 66 7.63 3.11 -8.97
N MET A 67 6.45 2.73 -8.48
CA MET A 67 5.47 2.00 -9.27
C MET A 67 4.59 2.96 -10.06
N PRO A 68 3.92 2.49 -11.12
CA PRO A 68 2.90 3.32 -11.77
C PRO A 68 1.88 3.82 -10.75
N PRO A 69 1.44 5.08 -10.84
CA PRO A 69 0.54 5.66 -9.81
C PRO A 69 -0.73 4.86 -9.56
N HIS A 70 -1.31 4.26 -10.59
CA HIS A 70 -2.52 3.46 -10.45
C HIS A 70 -2.28 2.14 -9.71
N VAL A 71 -1.04 1.61 -9.76
CA VAL A 71 -0.67 0.42 -8.99
C VAL A 71 -0.54 0.79 -7.52
N LEU A 72 0.05 1.94 -7.23
CA LEU A 72 0.13 2.46 -5.86
C LEU A 72 -1.28 2.64 -5.30
N ASP A 73 -2.18 3.23 -6.08
CA ASP A 73 -3.58 3.40 -5.68
C ASP A 73 -4.22 2.06 -5.34
N TYR A 74 -3.97 1.04 -6.15
CA TYR A 74 -4.50 -0.29 -5.88
C TYR A 74 -4.01 -0.84 -4.53
N VAL A 75 -2.73 -0.71 -4.23
CA VAL A 75 -2.19 -1.21 -2.96
C VAL A 75 -2.82 -0.47 -1.78
N VAL A 76 -2.99 0.85 -1.88
CA VAL A 76 -3.65 1.64 -0.84
C VAL A 76 -5.08 1.15 -0.64
N ILE A 77 -5.85 0.98 -1.71
CA ILE A 77 -7.23 0.50 -1.65
C ILE A 77 -7.28 -0.91 -1.04
N HIS A 78 -6.37 -1.78 -1.46
CA HIS A 78 -6.28 -3.14 -0.98
C HIS A 78 -6.13 -3.19 0.54
N GLU A 79 -5.18 -2.42 1.08
CA GLU A 79 -4.94 -2.41 2.52
C GLU A 79 -6.08 -1.72 3.28
N MET A 80 -6.66 -0.67 2.72
CA MET A 80 -7.81 -0.03 3.36
C MET A 80 -9.03 -0.96 3.39
N CYS A 81 -9.24 -1.76 2.37
CA CYS A 81 -10.33 -2.75 2.37
C CYS A 81 -10.13 -3.80 3.46
N HIS A 82 -8.88 -4.10 3.81
CA HIS A 82 -8.59 -5.00 4.93
C HIS A 82 -8.98 -4.43 6.28
N MET A 83 -9.21 -3.13 6.38
CA MET A 83 -9.78 -2.58 7.62
C MET A 83 -11.20 -3.11 7.87
N GLU A 84 -11.93 -3.39 6.80
CA GLU A 84 -13.29 -3.91 6.87
C GLU A 84 -13.35 -5.44 6.79
N HIS A 85 -12.46 -6.02 5.99
CA HIS A 85 -12.43 -7.47 5.73
C HIS A 85 -11.01 -7.97 5.84
N LYS A 86 -10.70 -8.71 6.91
CA LYS A 86 -9.33 -9.13 7.23
C LYS A 86 -8.80 -10.26 6.35
N ASP A 87 -9.68 -11.00 5.68
CA ASP A 87 -9.30 -12.08 4.78
C ASP A 87 -9.49 -11.68 3.33
N HIS A 88 -9.10 -12.55 2.42
CA HIS A 88 -9.31 -12.38 0.98
C HIS A 88 -10.60 -13.09 0.53
N SER A 89 -11.66 -12.89 1.31
CA SER A 89 -12.96 -13.47 1.01
C SER A 89 -13.61 -12.78 -0.19
N LYS A 90 -14.74 -13.34 -0.63
CA LYS A 90 -15.54 -12.75 -1.69
C LYS A 90 -15.96 -11.32 -1.34
N ASN A 91 -16.29 -11.08 -0.07
CA ASN A 91 -16.68 -9.75 0.40
C ASN A 91 -15.55 -8.75 0.27
N PHE A 92 -14.32 -9.16 0.58
CA PHE A 92 -13.13 -8.33 0.40
C PHE A 92 -12.97 -7.91 -1.07
N TRP A 93 -12.97 -8.88 -1.97
CA TRP A 93 -12.76 -8.58 -3.39
C TRP A 93 -13.91 -7.80 -4.01
N SER A 94 -15.15 -8.02 -3.55
CA SER A 94 -16.29 -7.20 -3.95
C SER A 94 -16.08 -5.75 -3.54
N ARG A 95 -15.54 -5.53 -2.34
CA ARG A 95 -15.26 -4.18 -1.86
C ARG A 95 -14.19 -3.50 -2.69
N VAL A 96 -13.08 -4.19 -2.96
CA VAL A 96 -12.02 -3.69 -3.83
C VAL A 96 -12.59 -3.31 -5.20
N SER A 97 -13.35 -4.21 -5.80
CA SER A 97 -13.95 -4.01 -7.12
C SER A 97 -14.90 -2.82 -7.15
N SER A 98 -15.62 -2.57 -6.06
CA SER A 98 -16.54 -1.43 -5.99
C SER A 98 -15.83 -0.09 -6.06
N ILE A 99 -14.59 -0.04 -5.58
CA ILE A 99 -13.78 1.19 -5.58
C ILE A 99 -12.90 1.26 -6.83
N MET A 100 -12.34 0.12 -7.25
CA MET A 100 -11.46 0.03 -8.42
C MET A 100 -11.87 -1.18 -9.26
N PRO A 101 -12.80 -0.99 -10.23
CA PRO A 101 -13.30 -2.11 -11.05
C PRO A 101 -12.21 -2.87 -11.81
N ASP A 102 -11.14 -2.19 -12.20
CA ASP A 102 -10.05 -2.80 -12.97
C ASP A 102 -8.88 -3.28 -12.08
N TYR A 103 -9.17 -3.58 -10.82
CA TYR A 103 -8.12 -3.99 -9.87
C TYR A 103 -7.32 -5.20 -10.32
N LYS A 104 -7.91 -6.10 -11.11
CA LYS A 104 -7.23 -7.32 -11.56
C LYS A 104 -6.00 -7.01 -12.43
N ASP A 105 -6.06 -5.93 -13.19
CA ASP A 105 -4.92 -5.51 -14.02
C ASP A 105 -3.74 -5.08 -13.14
N LYS A 106 -4.02 -4.35 -12.07
CA LYS A 106 -2.99 -3.86 -11.13
C LYS A 106 -2.41 -5.01 -10.33
N ARG A 107 -3.27 -5.92 -9.90
CA ARG A 107 -2.85 -7.14 -9.20
C ARG A 107 -1.93 -7.98 -10.05
N LYS A 108 -2.29 -8.15 -11.33
CA LYS A 108 -1.48 -8.89 -12.30
C LYS A 108 -0.11 -8.23 -12.48
N TRP A 109 -0.10 -6.90 -12.60
CA TRP A 109 1.15 -6.15 -12.74
C TRP A 109 2.09 -6.41 -11.57
N LEU A 110 1.58 -6.36 -10.34
CA LEU A 110 2.37 -6.63 -9.14
C LEU A 110 2.89 -8.06 -9.11
N LYS A 111 2.08 -9.00 -9.51
CA LYS A 111 2.48 -10.41 -9.56
C LYS A 111 3.63 -10.63 -10.55
N GLU A 112 3.57 -9.94 -11.69
CA GLU A 112 4.60 -10.04 -12.72
C GLU A 112 5.90 -9.31 -12.32
N HIS A 113 5.83 -8.32 -11.45
CA HIS A 113 6.96 -7.48 -11.07
C HIS A 113 7.51 -7.79 -9.68
N GLY A 114 7.18 -8.95 -9.16
CA GLY A 114 8.01 -9.63 -8.18
C GLY A 114 7.50 -9.76 -6.77
N MET A 115 7.03 -8.73 -6.10
CA MET A 115 6.66 -8.86 -4.68
C MET A 115 5.19 -9.23 -4.52
N LYS A 116 4.90 -10.07 -3.51
CA LYS A 116 3.53 -10.45 -3.20
C LYS A 116 2.89 -9.41 -2.30
N LEU A 117 1.59 -9.15 -2.52
CA LEU A 117 0.79 -8.47 -1.52
C LEU A 117 0.57 -9.41 -0.36
N CYS A 118 0.78 -8.89 0.83
CA CYS A 118 0.51 -9.62 2.06
C CYS A 118 -0.69 -9.00 2.76
N CYS A 119 -1.43 -9.82 3.41
CA CYS A 119 -2.47 -9.31 4.28
C CYS A 119 -2.45 -9.94 5.60
#